data_a6574074d3193eec1e60e032105dc618
#
_entry.id   a6574074d3193eec1e60e032105dc618
#
_cell.length_a   1.000
_cell.length_b   1.000
_cell.length_c   1.000
_cell.angle_alpha   90.00
_cell.angle_beta   90.00
_cell.angle_gamma   90.00
#
_symmetry.space_group_name_H-M   'P 1'
#
loop_
_entity.id
_entity.type
_entity.pdbx_description
1 polymer ?
#
loop_
_entity_poly.entity_id
_entity_poly.type
_entity_poly.pdbx_seq_one_letter_code
_entity_poly.pdbx_strand_id
1 'polypeptide(L)'
;QRSKFEKDARRLVSILFSKSPFKERKQDFNVWGLCPESREPGISRPSTGIHRRSRIGATYDAFGSERYVLTFDNRSFRDVASFAPYEFVEILVNGNTYGGGGIFGLYSTVAADSLWSPYVFVHEFGHHFAGLADEYYTSDSAYLPTADRLEPWEPNVTALKDPKQLKWKALLSPDTPLPTPWRKDEFEADSRAIQTERKKIRADRRPESEMDALFTREKTEVSRILGTDQYSGKVGAFEGAMYEPRGYFRPEEDCIMFTRDEVPFCRVCQAALSRIIDLYARGPEK
;
A
#
# COMPACT_ATOMS: atom_id res chain seq x y z
N GLN A 1 22.46 15.57 4.08
CA GLN A 1 21.65 14.39 3.68
C GLN A 1 21.31 13.50 4.88
N ARG A 2 22.29 13.14 5.74
CA ARG A 2 22.05 12.27 6.90
C ARG A 2 20.98 12.83 7.86
N SER A 3 21.06 14.11 8.24
CA SER A 3 20.08 14.76 9.13
C SER A 3 18.66 14.75 8.53
N LYS A 4 18.53 14.96 7.20
CA LYS A 4 17.24 14.82 6.51
C LYS A 4 16.71 13.40 6.58
N PHE A 5 17.55 12.39 6.28
CA PHE A 5 17.20 10.99 6.38
C PHE A 5 16.69 10.63 7.78
N GLU A 6 17.41 11.02 8.83
CA GLU A 6 17.00 10.75 10.20
C GLU A 6 15.63 11.38 10.54
N LYS A 7 15.39 12.60 10.07
CA LYS A 7 14.10 13.29 10.24
C LYS A 7 12.97 12.55 9.53
N ASP A 8 13.16 12.17 8.25
CA ASP A 8 12.15 11.48 7.46
C ASP A 8 11.88 10.08 7.99
N ALA A 9 12.91 9.33 8.34
CA ALA A 9 12.77 8.00 8.92
C ALA A 9 11.99 8.04 10.24
N ARG A 10 12.34 8.95 11.16
CA ARG A 10 11.61 9.12 12.42
C ARG A 10 10.15 9.50 12.21
N ARG A 11 9.88 10.41 11.26
CA ARG A 11 8.53 10.85 10.91
C ARG A 11 7.68 9.67 10.40
N LEU A 12 8.18 8.94 9.40
CA LEU A 12 7.44 7.85 8.76
C LEU A 12 7.25 6.64 9.71
N VAL A 13 8.28 6.27 10.45
CA VAL A 13 8.18 5.22 11.50
C VAL A 13 7.18 5.61 12.59
N SER A 14 7.14 6.88 12.99
CA SER A 14 6.13 7.37 13.94
C SER A 14 4.70 7.25 13.41
N ILE A 15 4.52 7.47 12.10
CA ILE A 15 3.23 7.29 11.44
C ILE A 15 2.81 5.81 11.43
N LEU A 16 3.71 4.89 11.09
CA LEU A 16 3.42 3.45 11.16
C LEU A 16 2.98 3.05 12.57
N PHE A 17 3.75 3.44 13.58
CA PHE A 17 3.45 3.14 14.98
C PHE A 17 2.29 3.99 15.57
N SER A 18 1.62 4.79 14.78
CA SER A 18 0.33 5.38 15.14
C SER A 18 -0.87 4.55 14.67
N LYS A 19 -0.65 3.55 13.82
CA LYS A 19 -1.69 2.69 13.23
C LYS A 19 -1.75 1.32 13.93
N SER A 20 -2.96 0.86 14.27
CA SER A 20 -3.17 -0.50 14.78
C SER A 20 -2.91 -1.54 13.67
N PRO A 21 -2.29 -2.70 13.97
CA PRO A 21 -1.88 -3.19 15.30
C PRO A 21 -0.47 -2.75 15.72
N PHE A 22 0.28 -2.03 14.87
CA PHE A 22 1.66 -1.61 15.17
C PHE A 22 1.75 -0.70 16.39
N LYS A 23 0.73 0.13 16.63
CA LYS A 23 0.65 1.02 17.78
C LYS A 23 0.72 0.26 19.10
N GLU A 24 -0.06 -0.79 19.25
CA GLU A 24 -0.16 -1.62 20.45
C GLU A 24 1.03 -2.54 20.62
N ARG A 25 1.69 -2.88 19.51
CA ARG A 25 2.78 -3.86 19.43
C ARG A 25 4.14 -3.21 19.18
N LYS A 26 4.27 -1.90 19.37
CA LYS A 26 5.48 -1.13 19.06
C LYS A 26 6.74 -1.68 19.72
N GLN A 27 6.63 -2.23 20.92
CA GLN A 27 7.74 -2.81 21.68
C GLN A 27 8.27 -4.14 21.09
N ASP A 28 7.55 -4.75 20.16
CA ASP A 28 7.98 -5.98 19.50
C ASP A 28 8.91 -5.69 18.29
N PHE A 29 9.18 -4.41 18.02
CA PHE A 29 9.97 -3.97 16.87
C PHE A 29 11.27 -3.30 17.31
N ASN A 30 12.37 -3.70 16.66
CA ASN A 30 13.62 -2.95 16.64
C ASN A 30 13.74 -2.22 15.29
N VAL A 31 14.03 -0.92 15.32
CA VAL A 31 14.13 -0.11 14.10
C VAL A 31 15.55 0.39 13.93
N TRP A 32 16.15 0.05 12.80
CA TRP A 32 17.50 0.47 12.40
C TRP A 32 17.43 1.42 11.22
N GLY A 33 18.25 2.47 11.23
CA GLY A 33 18.36 3.42 10.14
C GLY A 33 19.70 3.33 9.44
N LEU A 34 19.72 2.91 8.18
CA LEU A 34 20.93 2.89 7.33
C LEU A 34 20.84 4.03 6.32
N CYS A 35 21.86 4.88 6.28
CA CYS A 35 21.94 6.01 5.35
C CYS A 35 23.20 5.89 4.47
N PRO A 36 23.19 4.97 3.49
CA PRO A 36 24.34 4.80 2.60
C PRO A 36 24.48 6.00 1.66
N GLU A 37 25.72 6.37 1.37
CA GLU A 37 25.99 7.42 0.40
C GLU A 37 25.66 6.95 -1.02
N SER A 38 24.94 7.77 -1.77
CA SER A 38 24.71 7.60 -3.21
C SER A 38 25.69 8.48 -4.00
N ARG A 39 26.13 7.98 -5.15
CA ARG A 39 27.01 8.75 -6.05
C ARG A 39 26.31 9.96 -6.63
N GLU A 40 25.01 9.86 -6.84
CA GLU A 40 24.17 10.92 -7.39
C GLU A 40 22.90 11.07 -6.51
N PRO A 41 22.39 12.29 -6.35
CA PRO A 41 21.13 12.51 -5.63
C PRO A 41 19.93 12.05 -6.46
N GLY A 42 18.88 11.57 -5.76
CA GLY A 42 17.65 11.10 -6.38
C GLY A 42 17.77 9.68 -6.94
N ILE A 43 16.76 9.27 -7.70
CA ILE A 43 16.67 7.97 -8.36
C ILE A 43 16.30 8.13 -9.82
N SER A 44 16.45 7.06 -10.61
CA SER A 44 16.08 7.04 -12.01
C SER A 44 14.57 7.21 -12.22
N ARG A 45 14.21 7.88 -13.33
CA ARG A 45 12.84 7.98 -13.84
C ARG A 45 12.90 7.94 -15.37
N PRO A 46 12.97 6.74 -15.96
CA PRO A 46 13.20 6.54 -17.39
C PRO A 46 12.19 7.24 -18.30
N SER A 47 10.89 7.25 -17.91
CA SER A 47 9.83 7.93 -18.67
C SER A 47 10.06 9.44 -18.89
N THR A 48 10.90 10.05 -18.06
CA THR A 48 11.30 11.46 -18.18
C THR A 48 12.75 11.66 -18.63
N GLY A 49 13.44 10.59 -19.01
CA GLY A 49 14.85 10.61 -19.40
C GLY A 49 15.83 10.81 -18.25
N ILE A 50 15.40 10.65 -17.00
CA ILE A 50 16.25 10.79 -15.82
C ILE A 50 16.88 9.43 -15.49
N HIS A 51 18.22 9.37 -15.53
CA HIS A 51 19.01 8.21 -15.13
C HIS A 51 19.96 8.61 -14.00
N ARG A 52 19.94 7.87 -12.89
CA ARG A 52 20.74 8.14 -11.69
C ARG A 52 21.41 6.88 -11.17
N ARG A 53 22.64 7.02 -10.70
CA ARG A 53 23.37 5.95 -10.02
C ARG A 53 23.12 6.02 -8.51
N SER A 54 21.91 5.66 -8.09
CA SER A 54 21.60 5.54 -6.67
C SER A 54 22.29 4.32 -6.05
N ARG A 55 22.46 4.33 -4.73
CA ARG A 55 23.23 3.30 -4.01
C ARG A 55 22.72 1.88 -4.22
N ILE A 56 21.40 1.74 -4.34
CA ILE A 56 20.71 0.44 -4.48
C ILE A 56 19.94 0.34 -5.80
N GLY A 57 20.21 1.20 -6.78
CA GLY A 57 19.61 1.11 -8.10
C GLY A 57 18.10 1.34 -8.14
N ALA A 58 17.50 2.06 -7.16
CA ALA A 58 16.07 2.33 -7.15
C ALA A 58 15.66 3.20 -8.36
N THR A 59 14.48 2.91 -8.89
CA THR A 59 13.92 3.60 -10.07
C THR A 59 12.40 3.72 -9.99
N TYR A 60 11.87 4.84 -10.49
CA TYR A 60 10.46 4.94 -10.89
C TYR A 60 10.21 4.11 -12.16
N ASP A 61 8.99 4.09 -12.61
CA ASP A 61 8.53 3.44 -13.85
C ASP A 61 8.72 1.92 -13.86
N ALA A 62 8.84 1.29 -12.70
CA ALA A 62 8.92 -0.16 -12.60
C ALA A 62 7.67 -0.80 -13.21
N PHE A 63 7.86 -1.86 -14.00
CA PHE A 63 6.77 -2.55 -14.73
C PHE A 63 5.95 -1.64 -15.65
N GLY A 64 6.53 -0.51 -16.10
CA GLY A 64 5.84 0.45 -16.97
C GLY A 64 4.81 1.34 -16.25
N SER A 65 4.74 1.28 -14.93
CA SER A 65 3.86 2.13 -14.12
C SER A 65 4.65 3.28 -13.48
N GLU A 66 4.25 4.51 -13.77
CA GLU A 66 4.95 5.73 -13.35
C GLU A 66 5.04 5.91 -11.82
N ARG A 67 4.17 5.25 -11.08
CA ARG A 67 4.09 5.32 -9.60
C ARG A 67 4.91 4.24 -8.90
N TYR A 68 5.27 3.17 -9.59
CA TYR A 68 6.01 2.10 -8.96
C TYR A 68 7.48 2.46 -8.83
N VAL A 69 7.93 2.47 -7.58
CA VAL A 69 9.33 2.70 -7.22
C VAL A 69 9.91 1.41 -6.68
N LEU A 70 10.81 0.79 -7.43
CA LEU A 70 11.41 -0.49 -7.03
C LEU A 70 12.93 -0.46 -7.25
N THR A 71 13.62 -1.44 -6.70
CA THR A 71 14.99 -1.78 -7.07
C THR A 71 15.07 -3.20 -7.58
N PHE A 72 15.83 -3.39 -8.66
CA PHE A 72 16.16 -4.72 -9.21
C PHE A 72 17.62 -5.11 -8.93
N ASP A 73 18.39 -4.22 -8.29
CA ASP A 73 19.76 -4.50 -7.84
C ASP A 73 19.77 -5.18 -6.47
N ASN A 74 19.32 -6.45 -6.46
CA ASN A 74 19.24 -7.26 -5.24
C ASN A 74 20.61 -7.37 -4.53
N ARG A 75 21.73 -7.35 -5.25
CA ARG A 75 23.05 -7.43 -4.66
C ARG A 75 23.35 -6.18 -3.83
N SER A 76 23.28 -5.01 -4.45
CA SER A 76 23.51 -3.73 -3.74
C SER A 76 22.53 -3.51 -2.60
N PHE A 77 21.27 -3.90 -2.78
CA PHE A 77 20.25 -3.85 -1.72
C PHE A 77 20.66 -4.71 -0.52
N ARG A 78 21.01 -5.98 -0.74
CA ARG A 78 21.40 -6.90 0.33
C ARG A 78 22.73 -6.51 0.99
N ASP A 79 23.70 -6.01 0.22
CA ASP A 79 24.96 -5.50 0.75
C ASP A 79 24.71 -4.36 1.75
N VAL A 80 23.80 -3.43 1.44
CA VAL A 80 23.42 -2.34 2.36
C VAL A 80 22.65 -2.88 3.56
N ALA A 81 21.65 -3.70 3.34
CA ALA A 81 20.79 -4.22 4.42
C ALA A 81 21.57 -5.06 5.45
N SER A 82 22.64 -5.74 5.02
CA SER A 82 23.48 -6.58 5.90
C SER A 82 24.21 -5.84 7.03
N PHE A 83 24.24 -4.51 7.01
CA PHE A 83 24.82 -3.69 8.10
C PHE A 83 23.93 -3.59 9.34
N ALA A 84 22.71 -4.14 9.31
CA ALA A 84 21.83 -4.25 10.47
C ALA A 84 21.12 -5.61 10.45
N PRO A 85 20.75 -6.18 11.62
CA PRO A 85 19.82 -7.30 11.63
C PRO A 85 18.46 -6.84 11.16
N TYR A 86 17.83 -7.58 10.25
CA TYR A 86 16.51 -7.21 9.70
C TYR A 86 15.70 -8.43 9.27
N GLU A 87 14.40 -8.32 9.39
CA GLU A 87 13.41 -9.18 8.76
C GLU A 87 12.67 -8.41 7.66
N PHE A 88 12.40 -7.12 7.89
CA PHE A 88 11.66 -6.25 6.98
C PHE A 88 12.45 -4.99 6.66
N VAL A 89 12.35 -4.50 5.43
CA VAL A 89 13.11 -3.34 4.96
C VAL A 89 12.19 -2.32 4.28
N GLU A 90 12.32 -1.08 4.72
CA GLU A 90 11.72 0.08 4.09
C GLU A 90 12.79 0.93 3.40
N ILE A 91 12.60 1.24 2.13
CA ILE A 91 13.51 2.06 1.33
C ILE A 91 12.93 3.46 1.18
N LEU A 92 13.58 4.45 1.79
CA LEU A 92 13.21 5.85 1.67
C LEU A 92 13.89 6.50 0.48
N VAL A 93 13.13 6.89 -0.52
CA VAL A 93 13.61 7.62 -1.69
C VAL A 93 13.56 9.13 -1.41
N ASN A 94 14.69 9.80 -1.62
CA ASN A 94 14.77 11.25 -1.46
C ASN A 94 14.17 11.97 -2.68
N GLY A 95 12.87 12.13 -2.71
CA GLY A 95 12.11 12.74 -3.79
C GLY A 95 10.68 13.06 -3.38
N ASN A 96 10.04 13.98 -4.11
CA ASN A 96 8.69 14.47 -3.85
C ASN A 96 7.64 13.93 -4.82
N THR A 97 8.04 13.25 -5.89
CA THR A 97 7.08 12.64 -6.81
C THR A 97 6.37 11.48 -6.14
N TYR A 98 5.04 11.48 -6.19
CA TYR A 98 4.22 10.39 -5.67
C TYR A 98 4.67 9.02 -6.22
N GLY A 99 4.93 8.09 -5.32
CA GLY A 99 5.30 6.73 -5.71
C GLY A 99 5.83 5.91 -4.53
N GLY A 100 5.73 4.62 -4.71
CA GLY A 100 6.19 3.59 -3.81
C GLY A 100 5.99 2.21 -4.42
N GLY A 101 6.16 1.18 -3.63
CA GLY A 101 5.91 -0.21 -4.01
C GLY A 101 6.27 -1.16 -2.88
N GLY A 102 5.46 -2.19 -2.68
CA GLY A 102 5.69 -3.22 -1.67
C GLY A 102 5.78 -4.60 -2.30
N ILE A 103 6.85 -5.33 -2.00
CA ILE A 103 7.03 -6.72 -2.44
C ILE A 103 7.06 -7.62 -1.21
N PHE A 104 6.10 -8.52 -1.11
CA PHE A 104 5.94 -9.43 0.02
C PHE A 104 7.25 -10.14 0.36
N GLY A 105 7.67 -10.03 1.62
CA GLY A 105 8.88 -10.66 2.15
C GLY A 105 10.20 -10.16 1.57
N LEU A 106 10.20 -9.05 0.80
CA LEU A 106 11.42 -8.52 0.22
C LEU A 106 11.76 -7.10 0.70
N TYR A 107 10.96 -6.12 0.36
CA TYR A 107 11.06 -4.72 0.81
C TYR A 107 9.82 -3.91 0.42
N SER A 108 9.67 -2.73 1.01
CA SER A 108 8.81 -1.66 0.49
C SER A 108 9.59 -0.37 0.26
N THR A 109 9.01 0.53 -0.53
CA THR A 109 9.62 1.80 -0.92
C THR A 109 8.61 2.95 -0.83
N VAL A 110 9.12 4.15 -0.54
CA VAL A 110 8.32 5.38 -0.53
C VAL A 110 9.14 6.59 -0.94
N ALA A 111 8.54 7.50 -1.71
CA ALA A 111 9.08 8.84 -1.96
C ALA A 111 8.85 9.71 -0.70
N ALA A 112 9.91 9.93 0.09
CA ALA A 112 9.81 10.48 1.44
C ALA A 112 9.30 11.92 1.51
N ASP A 113 9.51 12.72 0.47
CA ASP A 113 9.07 14.13 0.40
C ASP A 113 7.70 14.30 -0.29
N SER A 114 7.08 13.22 -0.77
CA SER A 114 5.72 13.29 -1.28
C SER A 114 4.76 13.68 -0.17
N LEU A 115 3.78 14.53 -0.49
CA LEU A 115 2.68 14.87 0.43
C LEU A 115 1.96 13.59 0.93
N TRP A 116 1.89 12.59 0.11
CA TRP A 116 1.21 11.31 0.36
C TRP A 116 2.13 10.23 0.96
N SER A 117 3.37 10.58 1.31
CA SER A 117 4.30 9.63 1.93
C SER A 117 3.76 8.97 3.20
N PRO A 118 2.92 9.62 4.05
CA PRO A 118 2.30 8.97 5.20
C PRO A 118 1.42 7.77 4.82
N TYR A 119 0.59 7.97 3.79
CA TYR A 119 -0.27 6.91 3.25
C TYR A 119 0.57 5.81 2.59
N VAL A 120 1.43 6.18 1.63
CA VAL A 120 2.22 5.23 0.84
C VAL A 120 3.09 4.35 1.74
N PHE A 121 3.76 4.93 2.74
CA PHE A 121 4.61 4.20 3.67
C PHE A 121 3.87 3.08 4.40
N VAL A 122 2.69 3.36 4.92
CA VAL A 122 1.89 2.37 5.67
C VAL A 122 1.25 1.34 4.73
N HIS A 123 0.75 1.78 3.59
CA HIS A 123 0.12 0.93 2.57
C HIS A 123 1.11 -0.10 2.00
N GLU A 124 2.27 0.37 1.52
CA GLU A 124 3.30 -0.49 0.93
C GLU A 124 3.93 -1.44 1.97
N PHE A 125 4.01 -0.99 3.23
CA PHE A 125 4.41 -1.87 4.33
C PHE A 125 3.39 -3.00 4.55
N GLY A 126 2.10 -2.75 4.37
CA GLY A 126 1.07 -3.78 4.43
C GLY A 126 1.30 -4.91 3.43
N HIS A 127 1.66 -4.58 2.18
CA HIS A 127 2.05 -5.56 1.17
C HIS A 127 3.31 -6.33 1.57
N HIS A 128 4.36 -5.60 1.91
CA HIS A 128 5.66 -6.18 2.24
C HIS A 128 5.61 -7.07 3.47
N PHE A 129 4.95 -6.61 4.54
CA PHE A 129 4.95 -7.24 5.85
C PHE A 129 4.03 -8.47 5.93
N ALA A 130 2.80 -8.35 5.44
CA ALA A 130 1.77 -9.38 5.63
C ALA A 130 1.16 -9.93 4.34
N GLY A 131 1.69 -9.55 3.17
CA GLY A 131 1.16 -9.97 1.89
C GLY A 131 -0.29 -9.53 1.68
N LEU A 132 -0.65 -8.34 2.16
CA LEU A 132 -1.98 -7.79 1.89
C LEU A 132 -2.11 -7.47 0.41
N ALA A 133 -3.26 -7.75 -0.18
CA ALA A 133 -3.59 -7.34 -1.54
C ALA A 133 -4.03 -5.87 -1.57
N ASP A 134 -3.91 -5.24 -2.74
CA ASP A 134 -4.63 -4.01 -3.05
C ASP A 134 -6.14 -4.27 -3.03
N GLU A 135 -6.87 -3.51 -2.23
CA GLU A 135 -8.32 -3.55 -2.17
C GLU A 135 -8.97 -2.63 -3.21
N TYR A 136 -8.19 -1.75 -3.87
CA TYR A 136 -8.69 -0.90 -4.95
C TYR A 136 -8.69 -1.63 -6.31
N TYR A 137 -9.50 -1.09 -7.25
CA TYR A 137 -9.73 -1.76 -8.52
C TYR A 137 -9.94 -0.82 -9.71
N THR A 138 -9.90 0.49 -9.52
CA THR A 138 -10.14 1.48 -10.58
C THR A 138 -8.86 2.01 -11.22
N SER A 139 -7.70 1.77 -10.61
CA SER A 139 -6.40 2.15 -11.15
C SER A 139 -5.80 1.06 -12.03
N ASP A 140 -4.88 1.46 -12.92
CA ASP A 140 -4.19 0.49 -13.78
C ASP A 140 -3.34 -0.47 -12.94
N SER A 141 -3.36 -1.73 -13.35
CA SER A 141 -2.56 -2.81 -12.77
C SER A 141 -1.33 -3.10 -13.63
N ALA A 142 -0.25 -3.54 -12.98
CA ALA A 142 0.87 -4.20 -13.64
C ALA A 142 0.58 -5.70 -13.88
N TYR A 143 -0.50 -6.24 -13.33
CA TYR A 143 -0.88 -7.63 -13.44
C TYR A 143 -1.86 -7.83 -14.61
N LEU A 144 -1.71 -8.94 -15.32
CA LEU A 144 -2.71 -9.37 -16.31
C LEU A 144 -3.84 -10.11 -15.58
N PRO A 145 -5.11 -9.77 -15.84
CA PRO A 145 -6.24 -10.49 -15.27
C PRO A 145 -6.20 -11.95 -15.74
N THR A 146 -6.45 -12.88 -14.84
CA THR A 146 -6.63 -14.30 -15.20
C THR A 146 -8.08 -14.58 -15.56
N ALA A 147 -8.31 -15.37 -16.61
CA ALA A 147 -9.67 -15.75 -17.01
C ALA A 147 -10.40 -16.53 -15.91
N ASP A 148 -9.67 -17.36 -15.18
CA ASP A 148 -10.18 -18.10 -14.03
C ASP A 148 -9.92 -17.29 -12.76
N ARG A 149 -10.99 -16.86 -12.10
CA ARG A 149 -10.91 -16.19 -10.79
C ARG A 149 -10.57 -17.22 -9.72
N LEU A 150 -9.28 -17.41 -9.53
CA LEU A 150 -8.77 -18.26 -8.44
C LEU A 150 -8.98 -17.56 -7.10
N GLU A 151 -9.15 -18.35 -6.05
CA GLU A 151 -9.14 -17.81 -4.69
C GLU A 151 -7.75 -17.23 -4.41
N PRO A 152 -7.62 -15.91 -4.11
CA PRO A 152 -6.34 -15.28 -3.82
C PRO A 152 -5.70 -15.90 -2.58
N TRP A 153 -4.38 -15.93 -2.51
CA TRP A 153 -3.69 -16.35 -1.29
C TRP A 153 -3.64 -15.22 -0.24
N GLU A 154 -3.77 -13.99 -0.67
CA GLU A 154 -3.76 -12.79 0.18
C GLU A 154 -4.92 -12.84 1.19
N PRO A 155 -4.65 -12.49 2.46
CA PRO A 155 -5.62 -12.69 3.54
C PRO A 155 -6.85 -11.77 3.47
N ASN A 156 -6.72 -10.61 2.83
CA ASN A 156 -7.72 -9.54 2.81
C ASN A 156 -8.56 -9.47 1.52
N VAL A 157 -8.45 -10.44 0.63
CA VAL A 157 -9.27 -10.53 -0.58
C VAL A 157 -9.75 -11.96 -0.79
N THR A 158 -10.97 -12.14 -1.31
CA THR A 158 -11.56 -13.44 -1.64
C THR A 158 -12.31 -13.39 -2.97
N ALA A 159 -12.34 -14.49 -3.70
CA ALA A 159 -13.25 -14.69 -4.84
C ALA A 159 -14.67 -15.09 -4.40
N LEU A 160 -14.89 -15.30 -3.10
CA LEU A 160 -16.17 -15.66 -2.48
C LEU A 160 -16.89 -16.83 -3.17
N LYS A 161 -16.13 -17.82 -3.62
CA LYS A 161 -16.69 -19.00 -4.32
C LYS A 161 -17.66 -19.80 -3.45
N ASP A 162 -17.39 -19.88 -2.16
CA ASP A 162 -18.26 -20.45 -1.14
C ASP A 162 -18.30 -19.53 0.09
N PRO A 163 -19.42 -18.85 0.35
CA PRO A 163 -19.58 -18.00 1.53
C PRO A 163 -19.36 -18.72 2.87
N LYS A 164 -19.51 -20.07 2.91
CA LYS A 164 -19.25 -20.85 4.11
C LYS A 164 -17.76 -20.96 4.42
N GLN A 165 -16.90 -20.79 3.41
CA GLN A 165 -15.44 -20.86 3.49
C GLN A 165 -14.78 -19.48 3.43
N LEU A 166 -15.50 -18.41 3.73
CA LEU A 166 -14.96 -17.05 3.78
C LEU A 166 -13.74 -17.01 4.71
N LYS A 167 -12.58 -16.52 4.22
CA LYS A 167 -11.29 -16.48 4.94
C LYS A 167 -11.38 -15.79 6.31
N TRP A 168 -12.19 -14.75 6.40
CA TRP A 168 -12.39 -13.96 7.62
C TRP A 168 -13.76 -14.20 8.27
N LYS A 169 -14.33 -15.39 8.12
CA LYS A 169 -15.65 -15.75 8.67
C LYS A 169 -15.76 -15.50 10.17
N ALA A 170 -14.68 -15.74 10.92
CA ALA A 170 -14.64 -15.50 12.36
C ALA A 170 -14.77 -14.01 12.75
N LEU A 171 -14.51 -13.10 11.83
CA LEU A 171 -14.59 -11.64 12.02
C LEU A 171 -15.85 -11.05 11.38
N LEU A 172 -16.64 -11.85 10.66
CA LEU A 172 -17.84 -11.38 9.98
C LEU A 172 -18.80 -10.73 10.98
N SER A 173 -19.24 -9.51 10.66
CA SER A 173 -20.21 -8.81 11.50
C SER A 173 -21.58 -9.48 11.44
N PRO A 174 -22.31 -9.57 12.58
CA PRO A 174 -23.67 -10.10 12.58
C PRO A 174 -24.59 -9.38 11.57
N ASP A 175 -25.50 -10.13 10.98
CA ASP A 175 -26.53 -9.63 10.05
C ASP A 175 -25.97 -8.90 8.81
N THR A 176 -24.75 -9.25 8.40
CA THR A 176 -24.12 -8.72 7.20
C THR A 176 -24.27 -9.72 6.05
N PRO A 177 -25.00 -9.38 4.97
CA PRO A 177 -25.17 -10.26 3.82
C PRO A 177 -23.86 -10.46 3.05
N LEU A 178 -23.75 -11.59 2.37
CA LEU A 178 -22.62 -11.93 1.48
C LEU A 178 -23.13 -12.22 0.08
N PRO A 179 -22.78 -11.48 -0.96
CA PRO A 179 -21.99 -10.22 -0.94
C PRO A 179 -22.67 -9.09 -0.16
N THR A 180 -21.84 -8.15 0.34
CA THR A 180 -22.31 -6.99 1.11
C THR A 180 -22.57 -5.81 0.17
N PRO A 181 -23.80 -5.24 0.14
CA PRO A 181 -24.10 -4.07 -0.69
C PRO A 181 -23.34 -2.82 -0.20
N TRP A 182 -22.99 -1.94 -1.14
CA TRP A 182 -22.37 -0.63 -0.88
C TRP A 182 -22.56 0.30 -2.09
N ARG A 183 -22.22 1.57 -1.95
CA ARG A 183 -22.39 2.61 -3.00
C ARG A 183 -21.38 2.50 -4.12
N LYS A 184 -21.23 1.29 -4.69
CA LYS A 184 -20.22 0.93 -5.66
C LYS A 184 -20.24 1.79 -6.93
N ASP A 185 -21.44 1.97 -7.51
CA ASP A 185 -21.57 2.66 -8.80
C ASP A 185 -21.17 4.14 -8.67
N GLU A 186 -21.51 4.79 -7.56
CA GLU A 186 -21.12 6.18 -7.30
C GLU A 186 -19.61 6.30 -7.09
N PHE A 187 -19.03 5.40 -6.30
CA PHE A 187 -17.57 5.34 -6.11
C PHE A 187 -16.83 5.10 -7.43
N GLU A 188 -17.31 4.17 -8.27
CA GLU A 188 -16.68 3.87 -9.56
C GLU A 188 -16.70 5.08 -10.51
N ALA A 189 -17.83 5.78 -10.58
CA ALA A 189 -17.95 6.95 -11.44
C ALA A 189 -16.93 8.03 -11.07
N ASP A 190 -16.82 8.36 -9.78
CA ASP A 190 -15.87 9.34 -9.27
C ASP A 190 -14.43 8.89 -9.46
N SER A 191 -14.12 7.69 -9.01
CA SER A 191 -12.75 7.16 -9.07
C SER A 191 -12.21 7.04 -10.50
N ARG A 192 -13.05 6.65 -11.48
CA ARG A 192 -12.66 6.61 -12.91
C ARG A 192 -12.36 8.00 -13.47
N ALA A 193 -13.13 9.03 -13.07
CA ALA A 193 -12.86 10.41 -13.44
C ALA A 193 -11.49 10.88 -12.90
N ILE A 194 -11.20 10.57 -11.63
CA ILE A 194 -9.90 10.84 -10.99
C ILE A 194 -8.75 10.14 -11.72
N GLN A 195 -8.89 8.85 -12.06
CA GLN A 195 -7.84 8.12 -12.78
C GLN A 195 -7.61 8.70 -14.20
N THR A 196 -8.65 9.16 -14.86
CA THR A 196 -8.54 9.82 -16.17
C THR A 196 -7.73 11.12 -16.06
N GLU A 197 -8.04 11.96 -15.08
CA GLU A 197 -7.33 13.22 -14.86
C GLU A 197 -5.87 12.98 -14.42
N ARG A 198 -5.64 11.98 -13.57
CA ARG A 198 -4.31 11.56 -13.17
C ARG A 198 -3.42 11.20 -14.36
N LYS A 199 -3.95 10.37 -15.29
CA LYS A 199 -3.23 10.00 -16.53
C LYS A 199 -2.88 11.22 -17.36
N LYS A 200 -3.80 12.19 -17.47
CA LYS A 200 -3.57 13.43 -18.19
C LYS A 200 -2.48 14.29 -17.54
N ILE A 201 -2.52 14.47 -16.22
CA ILE A 201 -1.47 15.20 -15.48
C ILE A 201 -0.09 14.58 -15.75
N ARG A 202 0.02 13.26 -15.76
CA ARG A 202 1.29 12.57 -16.03
C ARG A 202 1.73 12.67 -17.48
N ALA A 203 0.81 12.46 -18.43
CA ALA A 203 1.10 12.58 -19.88
C ALA A 203 1.58 13.98 -20.25
N ASP A 204 0.93 15.01 -19.71
CA ASP A 204 1.26 16.41 -19.95
C ASP A 204 2.48 16.89 -19.11
N ARG A 205 3.05 16.03 -18.28
CA ARG A 205 4.18 16.35 -17.36
C ARG A 205 3.91 17.58 -16.48
N ARG A 206 2.68 17.71 -16.00
CA ARG A 206 2.27 18.83 -15.16
C ARG A 206 2.95 18.75 -13.77
N PRO A 207 3.05 19.87 -13.05
CA PRO A 207 3.68 19.91 -11.72
C PRO A 207 3.07 18.92 -10.73
N GLU A 208 3.86 18.38 -9.83
CA GLU A 208 3.42 17.42 -8.80
C GLU A 208 2.33 18.03 -7.89
N SER A 209 2.34 19.33 -7.67
CA SER A 209 1.29 20.04 -6.91
C SER A 209 -0.13 19.87 -7.50
N GLU A 210 -0.24 19.62 -8.81
CA GLU A 210 -1.54 19.34 -9.43
C GLU A 210 -2.01 17.90 -9.14
N MET A 211 -1.07 16.98 -9.04
CA MET A 211 -1.36 15.63 -8.56
C MET A 211 -1.80 15.65 -7.10
N ASP A 212 -1.13 16.44 -6.26
CA ASP A 212 -1.49 16.61 -4.85
C ASP A 212 -2.89 17.21 -4.69
N ALA A 213 -3.24 18.21 -5.51
CA ALA A 213 -4.57 18.80 -5.54
C ALA A 213 -5.64 17.80 -6.00
N LEU A 214 -5.33 16.98 -7.02
CA LEU A 214 -6.22 15.93 -7.51
C LEU A 214 -6.51 14.90 -6.40
N PHE A 215 -5.51 14.40 -5.73
CA PHE A 215 -5.68 13.42 -4.66
C PHE A 215 -6.36 14.00 -3.41
N THR A 216 -6.15 15.28 -3.12
CA THR A 216 -6.89 15.98 -2.05
C THR A 216 -8.38 16.05 -2.36
N ARG A 217 -8.75 16.32 -3.64
CA ARG A 217 -10.13 16.28 -4.10
C ARG A 217 -10.70 14.85 -4.01
N GLU A 218 -9.97 13.85 -4.51
CA GLU A 218 -10.34 12.44 -4.41
C GLU A 218 -10.68 12.07 -2.96
N LYS A 219 -9.79 12.38 -2.01
CA LYS A 219 -10.01 12.13 -0.58
C LYS A 219 -11.33 12.72 -0.09
N THR A 220 -11.64 13.96 -0.46
CA THR A 220 -12.88 14.63 -0.07
C THR A 220 -14.11 13.91 -0.61
N GLU A 221 -14.13 13.54 -1.89
CA GLU A 221 -15.26 12.87 -2.52
C GLU A 221 -15.42 11.43 -2.02
N VAL A 222 -14.32 10.69 -1.87
CA VAL A 222 -14.35 9.33 -1.32
C VAL A 222 -14.89 9.32 0.10
N SER A 223 -14.42 10.22 0.97
CA SER A 223 -14.95 10.33 2.35
C SER A 223 -16.45 10.71 2.40
N ARG A 224 -16.98 11.37 1.36
CA ARG A 224 -18.41 11.66 1.23
C ARG A 224 -19.23 10.42 0.82
N ILE A 225 -18.64 9.55 -0.01
CA ILE A 225 -19.30 8.34 -0.51
C ILE A 225 -19.23 7.21 0.51
N LEU A 226 -18.05 6.95 1.05
CA LEU A 226 -17.82 5.87 2.00
C LEU A 226 -18.18 6.28 3.44
N GLY A 227 -18.46 5.32 4.27
CA GLY A 227 -18.75 5.56 5.69
C GLY A 227 -20.18 5.98 6.00
N THR A 228 -21.07 6.05 5.01
CA THR A 228 -22.45 6.52 5.17
C THR A 228 -23.52 5.43 4.97
N ASP A 229 -23.13 4.24 4.56
CA ASP A 229 -24.02 3.14 4.28
C ASP A 229 -24.38 2.31 5.53
N GLN A 230 -25.46 1.53 5.43
CA GLN A 230 -25.93 0.61 6.46
C GLN A 230 -24.85 -0.37 6.93
N TYR A 231 -23.93 -0.73 6.05
CA TYR A 231 -22.85 -1.69 6.33
C TYR A 231 -21.50 -1.05 6.53
N SER A 232 -21.42 0.28 6.55
CA SER A 232 -20.17 0.99 6.85
C SER A 232 -19.64 0.61 8.22
N GLY A 233 -18.34 0.36 8.32
CA GLY A 233 -17.69 -0.10 9.54
C GLY A 233 -18.07 -1.54 9.96
N LYS A 234 -18.69 -2.33 9.09
CA LYS A 234 -18.94 -3.77 9.30
C LYS A 234 -17.97 -4.61 8.47
N VAL A 235 -17.57 -5.76 9.02
CA VAL A 235 -16.88 -6.79 8.24
C VAL A 235 -17.90 -7.58 7.43
N GLY A 236 -17.71 -7.59 6.13
CA GLY A 236 -18.57 -8.25 5.15
C GLY A 236 -17.76 -8.83 4.00
N ALA A 237 -18.28 -8.71 2.77
CA ALA A 237 -17.59 -8.99 1.53
C ALA A 237 -18.05 -7.97 0.47
N PHE A 238 -17.33 -6.88 0.34
CA PHE A 238 -17.64 -5.74 -0.53
C PHE A 238 -16.98 -5.95 -1.89
N GLU A 239 -17.78 -5.99 -2.96
CA GLU A 239 -17.27 -6.29 -4.29
C GLU A 239 -16.36 -5.18 -4.84
N GLY A 240 -15.29 -5.59 -5.47
CA GLY A 240 -14.23 -4.74 -6.06
C GLY A 240 -12.96 -4.81 -5.24
N ALA A 241 -11.93 -5.48 -5.78
CA ALA A 241 -10.58 -5.61 -5.23
C ALA A 241 -9.62 -6.14 -6.30
N MET A 242 -8.31 -6.10 -6.04
CA MET A 242 -7.25 -6.66 -6.90
C MET A 242 -7.34 -6.18 -8.35
N TYR A 243 -7.63 -4.89 -8.55
CA TYR A 243 -7.77 -4.25 -9.89
C TYR A 243 -8.97 -4.77 -10.71
N GLU A 244 -9.84 -5.60 -10.10
CA GLU A 244 -11.02 -6.17 -10.74
C GLU A 244 -12.30 -5.60 -10.12
N PRO A 245 -13.17 -4.95 -10.91
CA PRO A 245 -14.41 -4.36 -10.39
C PRO A 245 -15.42 -5.41 -9.96
N ARG A 246 -15.30 -6.66 -10.43
CA ARG A 246 -16.23 -7.76 -10.15
C ARG A 246 -15.53 -9.06 -9.82
N GLY A 247 -16.13 -9.83 -8.91
CA GLY A 247 -15.76 -11.19 -8.60
C GLY A 247 -14.59 -11.35 -7.64
N TYR A 248 -14.03 -10.25 -7.13
CA TYR A 248 -13.20 -10.21 -5.95
C TYR A 248 -13.80 -9.26 -4.92
N PHE A 249 -13.62 -9.60 -3.65
CA PHE A 249 -14.29 -8.92 -2.54
C PHE A 249 -13.28 -8.60 -1.46
N ARG A 250 -13.41 -7.39 -0.89
CA ARG A 250 -12.64 -6.91 0.26
C ARG A 250 -13.46 -6.97 1.55
N PRO A 251 -12.85 -6.93 2.75
CA PRO A 251 -13.55 -7.22 3.99
C PRO A 251 -14.44 -6.09 4.52
N GLU A 252 -14.03 -4.85 4.35
CA GLU A 252 -14.74 -3.66 4.81
C GLU A 252 -14.93 -2.67 3.67
N GLU A 253 -15.87 -1.74 3.83
CA GLU A 253 -16.15 -0.73 2.81
C GLU A 253 -14.94 0.15 2.54
N ASP A 254 -14.19 0.52 3.58
CA ASP A 254 -12.97 1.33 3.49
C ASP A 254 -11.81 0.74 4.30
N CYS A 255 -10.59 0.96 3.80
CA CYS A 255 -9.34 0.47 4.37
C CYS A 255 -8.18 1.25 3.75
N ILE A 256 -7.08 1.41 4.47
CA ILE A 256 -5.86 2.00 3.90
C ILE A 256 -5.33 1.21 2.68
N MET A 257 -5.72 -0.08 2.52
CA MET A 257 -5.42 -0.88 1.33
C MET A 257 -6.38 -0.59 0.17
N PHE A 258 -7.45 0.20 0.39
CA PHE A 258 -8.45 0.57 -0.61
C PHE A 258 -8.33 2.03 -1.05
N THR A 259 -8.28 2.97 -0.10
CA THR A 259 -8.31 4.42 -0.38
C THR A 259 -7.06 5.13 0.13
N ARG A 260 -6.85 6.40 -0.32
CA ARG A 260 -5.78 7.29 0.17
C ARG A 260 -6.19 8.11 1.39
N ASP A 261 -7.33 7.80 1.99
CA ASP A 261 -7.93 8.62 3.04
C ASP A 261 -7.20 8.58 4.37
N GLU A 262 -6.09 7.82 4.44
CA GLU A 262 -5.32 7.57 5.66
C GLU A 262 -6.14 6.92 6.79
N VAL A 263 -7.23 6.26 6.42
CA VAL A 263 -8.03 5.43 7.33
C VAL A 263 -7.19 4.29 7.91
N PRO A 264 -7.60 3.66 9.01
CA PRO A 264 -6.86 2.51 9.54
C PRO A 264 -6.91 1.30 8.61
N PHE A 265 -6.05 0.32 8.85
CA PHE A 265 -6.26 -1.02 8.33
C PHE A 265 -7.62 -1.55 8.80
N CYS A 266 -8.38 -2.20 7.93
CA CYS A 266 -9.61 -2.90 8.30
C CYS A 266 -9.31 -4.05 9.31
N ARG A 267 -10.32 -4.55 9.98
CA ARG A 267 -10.15 -5.60 11.02
C ARG A 267 -9.48 -6.87 10.49
N VAL A 268 -9.74 -7.23 9.25
CA VAL A 268 -9.11 -8.41 8.62
C VAL A 268 -7.63 -8.15 8.33
N CYS A 269 -7.29 -6.99 7.80
CA CYS A 269 -5.90 -6.57 7.61
C CYS A 269 -5.15 -6.51 8.95
N GLN A 270 -5.75 -5.92 9.99
CA GLN A 270 -5.16 -5.89 11.34
C GLN A 270 -4.92 -7.29 11.90
N ALA A 271 -5.85 -8.23 11.71
CA ALA A 271 -5.69 -9.61 12.13
C ALA A 271 -4.56 -10.32 11.37
N ALA A 272 -4.40 -10.05 10.07
CA ALA A 272 -3.30 -10.59 9.27
C ALA A 272 -1.95 -10.04 9.76
N LEU A 273 -1.85 -8.72 9.93
CA LEU A 273 -0.66 -8.05 10.47
C LEU A 273 -0.29 -8.58 11.86
N SER A 274 -1.28 -8.74 12.76
CA SER A 274 -1.05 -9.27 14.11
C SER A 274 -0.48 -10.69 14.10
N ARG A 275 -0.94 -11.56 13.18
CA ARG A 275 -0.39 -12.91 13.02
C ARG A 275 1.09 -12.90 12.64
N ILE A 276 1.49 -11.98 11.77
CA ILE A 276 2.90 -11.85 11.40
C ILE A 276 3.72 -11.33 12.58
N ILE A 277 3.23 -10.32 13.30
CA ILE A 277 3.91 -9.84 14.51
C ILE A 277 4.08 -11.00 15.51
N ASP A 278 3.03 -11.78 15.77
CA ASP A 278 3.10 -12.92 16.70
C ASP A 278 4.11 -13.97 16.24
N LEU A 279 4.22 -14.24 14.95
CA LEU A 279 5.18 -15.19 14.40
C LEU A 279 6.63 -14.81 14.73
N TYR A 280 6.95 -13.51 14.62
CA TYR A 280 8.31 -13.01 14.87
C TYR A 280 8.59 -12.70 16.35
N ALA A 281 7.58 -12.22 17.10
CA ALA A 281 7.76 -11.82 18.49
C ALA A 281 7.82 -12.99 19.47
N ARG A 282 7.16 -14.13 19.18
CA ARG A 282 7.13 -15.28 20.10
C ARG A 282 8.40 -16.13 20.09
N GLY A 283 9.24 -15.96 19.07
CA GLY A 283 10.39 -16.85 18.86
C GLY A 283 9.96 -18.30 18.55
N PRO A 284 10.90 -19.19 18.15
CA PRO A 284 10.57 -20.59 17.95
C PRO A 284 10.12 -21.19 19.28
N GLU A 285 8.95 -21.82 19.28
CA GLU A 285 8.55 -22.67 20.41
C GLU A 285 9.65 -23.72 20.64
N LYS A 286 10.17 -23.79 21.89
CA LYS A 286 11.22 -24.73 22.27
C LYS A 286 10.66 -26.13 22.40
#